data_6b20cb8e581ad7041c1de5ccbafd1008
#
_entry.id   6b20cb8e581ad7041c1de5ccbafd1008
#
_cell.length_a   1.000
_cell.length_b   1.000
_cell.length_c   1.000
_cell.angle_alpha   90.00
_cell.angle_beta   90.00
_cell.angle_gamma   90.00
#
_symmetry.space_group_name_H-M   'P 1'
#
loop_
_entity.id
_entity.type
_entity.pdbx_description
1 polymer ?
#
loop_
_entity_poly.entity_id
_entity_poly.type
_entity_poly.pdbx_seq_one_letter_code
_entity_poly.pdbx_strand_id
1 'polypeptide(L)'
;MLNLETGEVEECVLLHEGDKVRDFYGALPRPVQVGIEATGSMQWFLELMEELQIECLVGHPAKIGAQEPRKQKHDRRDAQLLLRLLVERRFPAIWMPTAQQRDLRALLRHRHLWVRMRVRIQNALQAIALSHGLRRGAKLWNQEGQQSLRELRLAPHTRPRRNELLRLYRHLQKKIERLDRQVAEVAEKRPLSRLLTTHR
;
A
#
# COMPACT_ATOMS: atom_id res chain seq x y z
N MET A 1 0.74 -28.26 -9.70
CA MET A 1 -0.43 -28.70 -8.91
C MET A 1 -0.19 -30.12 -8.42
N LEU A 2 -0.84 -30.52 -7.34
CA LEU A 2 -0.82 -31.92 -6.87
C LEU A 2 -2.26 -32.38 -6.70
N ASN A 3 -2.61 -33.48 -7.31
CA ASN A 3 -3.85 -34.16 -7.00
C ASN A 3 -3.59 -35.09 -5.78
N LEU A 4 -4.30 -34.84 -4.67
CA LEU A 4 -4.12 -35.59 -3.44
C LEU A 4 -4.68 -37.01 -3.48
N GLU A 5 -5.59 -37.31 -4.42
CA GLU A 5 -6.20 -38.63 -4.57
C GLU A 5 -5.29 -39.55 -5.44
N THR A 6 -4.76 -39.00 -6.53
CA THR A 6 -3.91 -39.79 -7.46
C THR A 6 -2.42 -39.67 -7.17
N GLY A 7 -2.00 -38.64 -6.43
CA GLY A 7 -0.60 -38.30 -6.23
C GLY A 7 0.10 -37.68 -7.45
N GLU A 8 -0.65 -37.40 -8.53
CA GLU A 8 -0.10 -36.82 -9.75
C GLU A 8 0.27 -35.36 -9.56
N VAL A 9 1.46 -35.01 -10.05
CA VAL A 9 1.95 -33.61 -10.04
C VAL A 9 1.91 -33.07 -11.46
N GLU A 10 1.16 -32.01 -11.68
CA GLU A 10 1.10 -31.28 -12.93
C GLU A 10 1.79 -29.93 -12.81
N GLU A 11 2.62 -29.60 -13.79
CA GLU A 11 3.30 -28.31 -13.90
C GLU A 11 2.86 -27.61 -15.17
N CYS A 12 2.47 -26.35 -15.04
CA CYS A 12 2.12 -25.52 -16.19
C CYS A 12 2.60 -24.08 -15.99
N VAL A 13 2.81 -23.38 -17.09
CA VAL A 13 3.04 -21.93 -17.10
C VAL A 13 1.75 -21.26 -17.47
N LEU A 14 1.22 -20.46 -16.56
CA LEU A 14 -0.03 -19.74 -16.76
C LEU A 14 0.25 -18.30 -17.16
N LEU A 15 -0.13 -17.93 -18.37
CA LEU A 15 0.01 -16.55 -18.85
C LEU A 15 -1.10 -15.67 -18.26
N HIS A 16 -0.72 -14.51 -17.73
CA HIS A 16 -1.64 -13.53 -17.15
C HIS A 16 -2.23 -12.62 -18.24
N GLU A 17 -2.96 -13.22 -19.21
CA GLU A 17 -3.56 -12.52 -20.34
C GLU A 17 -5.05 -12.84 -20.45
N GLY A 18 -5.88 -11.82 -20.54
CA GLY A 18 -7.34 -11.98 -20.62
C GLY A 18 -7.90 -12.82 -19.47
N ASP A 19 -8.80 -13.74 -19.77
CA ASP A 19 -9.47 -14.59 -18.79
C ASP A 19 -8.75 -15.91 -18.51
N LYS A 20 -7.56 -16.13 -19.08
CA LYS A 20 -6.83 -17.42 -18.96
C LYS A 20 -6.65 -17.90 -17.51
N VAL A 21 -6.32 -16.98 -16.60
CA VAL A 21 -6.14 -17.32 -15.18
C VAL A 21 -7.48 -17.71 -14.54
N ARG A 22 -8.54 -17.00 -14.86
CA ARG A 22 -9.90 -17.27 -14.39
C ARG A 22 -10.39 -18.63 -14.87
N ASP A 23 -10.27 -18.88 -16.17
CA ASP A 23 -10.70 -20.14 -16.79
C ASP A 23 -9.96 -21.32 -16.20
N PHE A 24 -8.64 -21.18 -16.02
CA PHE A 24 -7.82 -22.22 -15.44
C PHE A 24 -8.27 -22.58 -14.01
N TYR A 25 -8.33 -21.60 -13.11
CA TYR A 25 -8.72 -21.86 -11.72
C TYR A 25 -10.22 -22.22 -11.57
N GLY A 26 -11.06 -21.71 -12.46
CA GLY A 26 -12.48 -22.03 -12.51
C GLY A 26 -12.78 -23.46 -12.91
N ALA A 27 -11.93 -24.06 -13.77
CA ALA A 27 -12.05 -25.43 -14.26
C ALA A 27 -11.52 -26.50 -13.29
N LEU A 28 -10.78 -26.10 -12.24
CA LEU A 28 -10.21 -27.08 -11.31
C LEU A 28 -11.29 -27.77 -10.46
N PRO A 29 -11.19 -29.11 -10.28
CA PRO A 29 -12.11 -29.85 -9.40
C PRO A 29 -11.96 -29.39 -7.95
N ARG A 30 -13.06 -29.36 -7.22
CA ARG A 30 -13.11 -28.89 -5.82
C ARG A 30 -13.02 -30.06 -4.83
N PRO A 31 -12.45 -29.88 -3.64
CA PRO A 31 -11.86 -28.64 -3.11
C PRO A 31 -10.44 -28.35 -3.64
N VAL A 32 -10.11 -27.05 -3.77
CA VAL A 32 -8.78 -26.57 -4.17
C VAL A 32 -8.23 -25.62 -3.12
N GLN A 33 -6.95 -25.78 -2.79
CA GLN A 33 -6.20 -24.84 -1.97
C GLN A 33 -5.00 -24.31 -2.77
N VAL A 34 -4.79 -23.00 -2.74
CA VAL A 34 -3.71 -22.32 -3.45
C VAL A 34 -2.77 -21.64 -2.49
N GLY A 35 -1.47 -21.76 -2.69
CA GLY A 35 -0.45 -21.02 -1.95
C GLY A 35 0.31 -20.09 -2.86
N ILE A 36 0.44 -18.83 -2.45
CA ILE A 36 1.25 -17.83 -3.16
C ILE A 36 2.22 -17.12 -2.21
N GLU A 37 3.32 -16.63 -2.76
CA GLU A 37 4.20 -15.72 -2.03
C GLU A 37 3.62 -14.30 -2.03
N ALA A 38 3.74 -13.58 -0.89
CA ALA A 38 3.27 -12.20 -0.80
C ALA A 38 4.07 -11.28 -1.72
N THR A 39 3.38 -10.65 -2.67
CA THR A 39 3.93 -9.66 -3.60
C THR A 39 3.12 -8.36 -3.55
N GLY A 40 3.71 -7.26 -4.08
CA GLY A 40 3.00 -5.96 -4.11
C GLY A 40 1.80 -5.93 -5.06
N SER A 41 1.71 -6.86 -6.02
CA SER A 41 0.70 -6.90 -7.09
C SER A 41 -0.29 -8.07 -6.99
N MET A 42 -0.34 -8.78 -5.87
CA MET A 42 -1.18 -9.99 -5.69
C MET A 42 -2.68 -9.71 -5.49
N GLN A 43 -3.08 -8.45 -5.30
CA GLN A 43 -4.44 -8.08 -4.90
C GLN A 43 -5.52 -8.65 -5.85
N TRP A 44 -5.34 -8.48 -7.16
CA TRP A 44 -6.26 -8.96 -8.19
C TRP A 44 -6.45 -10.48 -8.13
N PHE A 45 -5.36 -11.20 -7.83
CA PHE A 45 -5.39 -12.66 -7.72
C PHE A 45 -6.17 -13.12 -6.48
N LEU A 46 -5.99 -12.44 -5.34
CA LEU A 46 -6.76 -12.74 -4.13
C LEU A 46 -8.25 -12.48 -4.33
N GLU A 47 -8.62 -11.40 -5.02
CA GLU A 47 -10.00 -11.10 -5.37
C GLU A 47 -10.59 -12.16 -6.30
N LEU A 48 -9.82 -12.63 -7.28
CA LEU A 48 -10.22 -13.73 -8.15
C LEU A 48 -10.42 -15.04 -7.37
N MET A 49 -9.52 -15.38 -6.44
CA MET A 49 -9.67 -16.59 -5.61
C MET A 49 -10.90 -16.50 -4.69
N GLU A 50 -11.14 -15.32 -4.11
CA GLU A 50 -12.33 -15.06 -3.31
C GLU A 50 -13.62 -15.22 -4.13
N GLU A 51 -13.67 -14.67 -5.35
CA GLU A 51 -14.78 -14.80 -6.29
C GLU A 51 -15.04 -16.28 -6.70
N LEU A 52 -13.96 -17.01 -6.97
CA LEU A 52 -14.03 -18.44 -7.33
C LEU A 52 -14.23 -19.35 -6.10
N GLN A 53 -14.32 -18.80 -4.89
CA GLN A 53 -14.43 -19.55 -3.63
C GLN A 53 -13.29 -20.56 -3.44
N ILE A 54 -12.06 -20.18 -3.82
CA ILE A 54 -10.83 -20.96 -3.63
C ILE A 54 -10.10 -20.45 -2.41
N GLU A 55 -9.73 -21.37 -1.52
CA GLU A 55 -8.86 -21.03 -0.39
C GLU A 55 -7.47 -20.65 -0.89
N CYS A 56 -7.05 -19.40 -0.64
CA CYS A 56 -5.75 -18.89 -1.03
C CYS A 56 -4.93 -18.49 0.19
N LEU A 57 -3.84 -19.22 0.44
CA LEU A 57 -2.89 -18.91 1.50
C LEU A 57 -1.77 -18.03 0.94
N VAL A 58 -1.50 -16.93 1.64
CA VAL A 58 -0.41 -16.01 1.31
C VAL A 58 0.75 -16.25 2.26
N GLY A 59 1.90 -16.61 1.73
CA GLY A 59 3.09 -16.94 2.51
C GLY A 59 4.03 -15.76 2.71
N HIS A 60 4.74 -15.75 3.85
CA HIS A 60 5.74 -14.73 4.16
C HIS A 60 7.02 -14.96 3.34
N PRO A 61 7.45 -14.02 2.46
CA PRO A 61 8.59 -14.21 1.55
C PRO A 61 9.88 -14.64 2.25
N ALA A 62 10.27 -13.94 3.32
CA ALA A 62 11.49 -14.28 4.04
C ALA A 62 11.45 -15.65 4.74
N LYS A 63 10.25 -16.08 5.20
CA LYS A 63 10.11 -17.40 5.81
C LYS A 63 10.08 -18.52 4.77
N ILE A 64 9.53 -18.27 3.58
CA ILE A 64 9.60 -19.20 2.45
C ILE A 64 11.06 -19.31 1.99
N GLY A 65 11.74 -18.20 1.74
CA GLY A 65 13.13 -18.19 1.31
C GLY A 65 14.10 -18.85 2.30
N ALA A 66 13.80 -18.82 3.59
CA ALA A 66 14.59 -19.50 4.62
C ALA A 66 14.47 -21.04 4.57
N GLN A 67 13.44 -21.58 3.89
CA GLN A 67 13.26 -23.03 3.68
C GLN A 67 14.02 -23.56 2.46
N GLU A 68 14.56 -22.68 1.62
CA GLU A 68 15.33 -23.04 0.42
C GLU A 68 16.82 -22.76 0.66
N PRO A 69 17.66 -23.81 0.80
CA PRO A 69 19.10 -23.64 1.04
C PRO A 69 19.87 -23.09 -0.17
N ARG A 70 19.30 -23.12 -1.38
CA ARG A 70 19.95 -22.73 -2.61
C ARG A 70 19.53 -21.33 -3.05
N LYS A 71 20.50 -20.45 -3.32
CA LYS A 71 20.29 -19.03 -3.68
C LYS A 71 19.85 -18.78 -5.14
N GLN A 72 19.86 -19.75 -6.04
CA GLN A 72 19.43 -19.55 -7.42
C GLN A 72 17.91 -19.55 -7.51
N LYS A 73 17.33 -18.39 -7.78
CA LYS A 73 15.90 -18.25 -8.08
C LYS A 73 15.58 -18.90 -9.43
N HIS A 74 14.56 -19.76 -9.39
CA HIS A 74 13.98 -20.38 -10.58
C HIS A 74 12.50 -20.63 -10.31
N ASP A 75 11.61 -20.00 -11.07
CA ASP A 75 10.16 -20.00 -10.87
C ASP A 75 9.57 -21.42 -10.64
N ARG A 76 10.05 -22.40 -11.39
CA ARG A 76 9.65 -23.81 -11.21
C ARG A 76 9.99 -24.34 -9.83
N ARG A 77 11.17 -24.06 -9.31
CA ARG A 77 11.60 -24.49 -7.96
C ARG A 77 10.84 -23.76 -6.87
N ASP A 78 10.58 -22.48 -7.09
CA ASP A 78 9.81 -21.68 -6.15
C ASP A 78 8.39 -22.23 -6.05
N ALA A 79 7.74 -22.60 -7.19
CA ALA A 79 6.43 -23.24 -7.20
C ALA A 79 6.44 -24.61 -6.51
N GLN A 80 7.47 -25.45 -6.76
CA GLN A 80 7.63 -26.75 -6.11
C GLN A 80 7.84 -26.62 -4.59
N LEU A 81 8.60 -25.61 -4.15
CA LEU A 81 8.78 -25.32 -2.72
C LEU A 81 7.46 -24.94 -2.08
N LEU A 82 6.69 -24.03 -2.68
CA LEU A 82 5.37 -23.63 -2.18
C LEU A 82 4.43 -24.84 -2.06
N LEU A 83 4.38 -25.68 -3.09
CA LEU A 83 3.58 -26.89 -3.10
C LEU A 83 3.98 -27.85 -1.97
N ARG A 84 5.28 -28.12 -1.81
CA ARG A 84 5.79 -28.96 -0.72
C ARG A 84 5.39 -28.40 0.65
N LEU A 85 5.55 -27.10 0.89
CA LEU A 85 5.18 -26.47 2.16
C LEU A 85 3.68 -26.58 2.46
N LEU A 86 2.82 -26.51 1.43
CA LEU A 86 1.38 -26.71 1.57
C LEU A 86 1.07 -28.16 1.98
N VAL A 87 1.63 -29.14 1.27
CA VAL A 87 1.41 -30.57 1.53
C VAL A 87 1.90 -30.97 2.92
N GLU A 88 3.06 -30.46 3.32
CA GLU A 88 3.64 -30.71 4.67
C GLU A 88 2.92 -29.93 5.78
N ARG A 89 1.93 -29.10 5.48
CA ARG A 89 1.24 -28.18 6.41
C ARG A 89 2.21 -27.24 7.16
N ARG A 90 3.31 -26.89 6.51
CA ARG A 90 4.36 -25.99 7.02
C ARG A 90 4.38 -24.65 6.30
N PHE A 91 3.35 -24.38 5.50
CA PHE A 91 3.25 -23.15 4.75
C PHE A 91 3.20 -21.94 5.71
N PRO A 92 4.17 -20.99 5.60
CA PRO A 92 4.27 -19.88 6.54
C PRO A 92 3.25 -18.79 6.21
N ALA A 93 1.97 -19.13 6.35
CA ALA A 93 0.87 -18.23 6.05
C ALA A 93 0.93 -16.95 6.88
N ILE A 94 0.60 -15.83 6.26
CA ILE A 94 0.40 -14.54 6.92
C ILE A 94 -1.08 -14.21 6.96
N TRP A 95 -1.47 -13.47 8.01
CA TRP A 95 -2.82 -12.95 8.08
C TRP A 95 -3.06 -11.93 6.96
N MET A 96 -4.15 -12.11 6.21
CA MET A 96 -4.55 -11.20 5.14
C MET A 96 -5.72 -10.31 5.60
N PRO A 97 -5.61 -8.99 5.39
CA PRO A 97 -6.73 -8.10 5.68
C PRO A 97 -7.89 -8.34 4.71
N THR A 98 -9.11 -8.16 5.18
CA THR A 98 -10.31 -8.18 4.32
C THR A 98 -10.26 -7.09 3.26
N ALA A 99 -11.07 -7.19 2.19
CA ALA A 99 -11.17 -6.18 1.15
C ALA A 99 -11.44 -4.78 1.73
N GLN A 100 -12.37 -4.67 2.70
CA GLN A 100 -12.66 -3.42 3.39
C GLN A 100 -11.46 -2.87 4.19
N GLN A 101 -10.70 -3.74 4.83
CA GLN A 101 -9.49 -3.32 5.55
C GLN A 101 -8.37 -2.90 4.60
N ARG A 102 -8.27 -3.54 3.44
CA ARG A 102 -7.30 -3.17 2.40
C ARG A 102 -7.62 -1.79 1.83
N ASP A 103 -8.89 -1.52 1.52
CA ASP A 103 -9.36 -0.22 1.01
C ASP A 103 -9.11 0.90 2.04
N LEU A 104 -9.44 0.66 3.31
CA LEU A 104 -9.13 1.63 4.36
C LEU A 104 -7.62 1.91 4.49
N ARG A 105 -6.79 0.88 4.42
CA ARG A 105 -5.34 1.06 4.42
C ARG A 105 -4.86 1.86 3.20
N ALA A 106 -5.48 1.67 2.04
CA ALA A 106 -5.19 2.46 0.84
C ALA A 106 -5.54 3.93 1.06
N LEU A 107 -6.71 4.24 1.63
CA LEU A 107 -7.11 5.60 2.02
C LEU A 107 -6.08 6.25 2.97
N LEU A 108 -5.69 5.55 4.03
CA LEU A 108 -4.71 6.05 5.00
C LEU A 108 -3.33 6.29 4.37
N ARG A 109 -2.87 5.38 3.50
CA ARG A 109 -1.61 5.54 2.76
C ARG A 109 -1.68 6.71 1.78
N HIS A 110 -2.81 6.89 1.10
CA HIS A 110 -3.05 8.02 0.21
C HIS A 110 -3.00 9.34 0.97
N ARG A 111 -3.68 9.45 2.11
CA ARG A 111 -3.56 10.61 3.00
C ARG A 111 -2.12 10.87 3.42
N HIS A 112 -1.41 9.83 3.85
CA HIS A 112 0.00 9.96 4.26
C HIS A 112 0.91 10.45 3.13
N LEU A 113 0.68 10.01 1.90
CA LEU A 113 1.40 10.50 0.72
C LEU A 113 1.26 12.02 0.56
N TRP A 114 0.04 12.56 0.68
CA TRP A 114 -0.21 14.00 0.58
C TRP A 114 0.43 14.77 1.74
N VAL A 115 0.41 14.23 2.94
CA VAL A 115 1.12 14.83 4.10
C VAL A 115 2.62 14.91 3.84
N ARG A 116 3.24 13.85 3.33
CA ARG A 116 4.67 13.86 2.97
C ARG A 116 4.99 14.90 1.89
N MET A 117 4.14 15.01 0.87
CA MET A 117 4.30 16.06 -0.16
C MET A 117 4.19 17.44 0.44
N ARG A 118 3.21 17.70 1.32
CA ARG A 118 3.08 18.97 2.04
C ARG A 118 4.35 19.31 2.82
N VAL A 119 4.89 18.35 3.57
CA VAL A 119 6.12 18.59 4.34
C VAL A 119 7.29 18.97 3.43
N ARG A 120 7.44 18.32 2.26
CA ARG A 120 8.48 18.71 1.28
C ARG A 120 8.30 20.15 0.79
N ILE A 121 7.07 20.56 0.49
CA ILE A 121 6.77 21.95 0.08
C ILE A 121 7.03 22.92 1.22
N GLN A 122 6.65 22.58 2.44
CA GLN A 122 6.94 23.38 3.64
C GLN A 122 8.45 23.59 3.80
N ASN A 123 9.24 22.53 3.72
CA ASN A 123 10.69 22.63 3.85
C ASN A 123 11.30 23.54 2.78
N ALA A 124 10.83 23.45 1.53
CA ALA A 124 11.29 24.31 0.45
C ALA A 124 10.92 25.79 0.67
N LEU A 125 9.72 26.07 1.15
CA LEU A 125 9.27 27.43 1.50
C LEU A 125 10.04 27.96 2.72
N GLN A 126 10.28 27.13 3.72
CA GLN A 126 11.05 27.47 4.90
C GLN A 126 12.50 27.81 4.57
N ALA A 127 13.12 27.07 3.64
CA ALA A 127 14.45 27.39 3.15
C ALA A 127 14.50 28.78 2.49
N ILE A 128 13.50 29.14 1.67
CA ILE A 128 13.39 30.48 1.09
C ILE A 128 13.23 31.53 2.20
N ALA A 129 12.36 31.29 3.19
CA ALA A 129 12.13 32.21 4.30
C ALA A 129 13.44 32.48 5.09
N LEU A 130 14.13 31.40 5.48
CA LEU A 130 15.36 31.48 6.27
C LEU A 130 16.49 32.20 5.50
N SER A 131 16.64 31.91 4.21
CA SER A 131 17.65 32.55 3.35
C SER A 131 17.44 34.07 3.22
N HIS A 132 16.24 34.56 3.52
CA HIS A 132 15.89 35.99 3.47
C HIS A 132 15.57 36.57 4.86
N GLY A 133 16.08 35.93 5.92
CA GLY A 133 15.98 36.46 7.29
C GLY A 133 14.62 36.29 7.98
N LEU A 134 13.64 35.65 7.33
CA LEU A 134 12.31 35.43 7.92
C LEU A 134 12.31 34.17 8.79
N ARG A 135 12.40 34.37 10.12
CA ARG A 135 12.39 33.28 11.12
C ARG A 135 11.07 33.27 11.89
N ARG A 136 10.08 32.51 11.44
CA ARG A 136 8.78 32.36 12.11
C ARG A 136 8.46 30.95 12.62
N GLY A 137 9.29 29.95 12.35
CA GLY A 137 9.06 28.57 12.78
C GLY A 137 7.67 28.06 12.40
N ALA A 138 6.95 27.45 13.34
CA ALA A 138 5.61 26.92 13.11
C ALA A 138 4.59 28.00 12.70
N LYS A 139 4.77 29.27 13.12
CA LYS A 139 3.91 30.41 12.75
C LYS A 139 4.01 30.82 11.29
N LEU A 140 4.96 30.24 10.52
CA LEU A 140 5.06 30.48 9.08
C LEU A 140 3.84 29.96 8.31
N TRP A 141 3.13 28.98 8.86
CA TRP A 141 2.02 28.29 8.18
C TRP A 141 0.65 28.89 8.49
N ASN A 142 0.52 29.80 9.43
CA ASN A 142 -0.69 30.57 9.65
C ASN A 142 -0.85 31.67 8.58
N GLN A 143 -1.96 32.38 8.62
CA GLN A 143 -2.29 33.42 7.63
C GLN A 143 -1.23 34.54 7.58
N GLU A 144 -0.80 35.02 8.73
CA GLU A 144 0.21 36.09 8.85
C GLU A 144 1.59 35.65 8.35
N GLY A 145 2.01 34.40 8.67
CA GLY A 145 3.28 33.85 8.21
C GLY A 145 3.31 33.68 6.70
N GLN A 146 2.22 33.19 6.11
CA GLN A 146 2.09 33.10 4.66
C GLN A 146 2.08 34.48 3.98
N GLN A 147 1.48 35.49 4.63
CA GLN A 147 1.52 36.86 4.14
C GLN A 147 2.94 37.43 4.18
N SER A 148 3.65 37.25 5.30
CA SER A 148 5.07 37.63 5.39
C SER A 148 5.94 36.96 4.34
N LEU A 149 5.68 35.67 4.00
CA LEU A 149 6.35 34.99 2.89
C LEU A 149 6.08 35.66 1.54
N ARG A 150 4.85 36.13 1.27
CA ARG A 150 4.48 36.83 0.02
C ARG A 150 5.16 38.19 -0.11
N GLU A 151 5.36 38.88 1.00
CA GLU A 151 5.92 40.22 1.05
C GLU A 151 7.47 40.24 0.93
N LEU A 152 8.12 39.08 1.08
CA LEU A 152 9.56 38.98 0.90
C LEU A 152 10.00 39.51 -0.47
N ARG A 153 10.97 40.40 -0.46
CA ARG A 153 11.66 40.86 -1.68
C ARG A 153 12.60 39.74 -2.17
N LEU A 154 12.26 39.12 -3.26
CA LEU A 154 12.96 37.96 -3.83
C LEU A 154 13.48 38.28 -5.23
N ALA A 155 14.61 37.66 -5.58
CA ALA A 155 15.18 37.71 -6.92
C ALA A 155 14.20 37.18 -8.00
N PRO A 156 14.36 37.58 -9.28
CA PRO A 156 13.40 37.30 -10.35
C PRO A 156 13.05 35.83 -10.52
N HIS A 157 13.97 34.90 -10.30
CA HIS A 157 13.72 33.45 -10.41
C HIS A 157 13.19 32.82 -9.10
N THR A 158 13.50 33.41 -7.96
CA THR A 158 13.02 32.89 -6.64
C THR A 158 11.57 33.28 -6.37
N ARG A 159 11.15 34.45 -6.82
CA ARG A 159 9.79 34.95 -6.64
C ARG A 159 8.71 34.03 -7.26
N PRO A 160 8.75 33.64 -8.55
CA PRO A 160 7.78 32.72 -9.11
C PRO A 160 7.80 31.37 -8.44
N ARG A 161 8.98 30.83 -8.13
CA ARG A 161 9.15 29.56 -7.39
C ARG A 161 8.43 29.60 -6.05
N ARG A 162 8.61 30.65 -5.24
CA ARG A 162 7.88 30.81 -3.98
C ARG A 162 6.37 30.83 -4.21
N ASN A 163 5.88 31.55 -5.23
CA ASN A 163 4.46 31.67 -5.52
C ASN A 163 3.84 30.32 -5.91
N GLU A 164 4.54 29.52 -6.69
CA GLU A 164 4.11 28.17 -7.06
C GLU A 164 4.05 27.25 -5.83
N LEU A 165 5.10 27.24 -5.01
CA LEU A 165 5.13 26.44 -3.78
C LEU A 165 4.00 26.83 -2.83
N LEU A 166 3.68 28.11 -2.67
CA LEU A 166 2.55 28.57 -1.85
C LEU A 166 1.19 28.11 -2.42
N ARG A 167 1.03 28.09 -3.74
CA ARG A 167 -0.19 27.56 -4.38
C ARG A 167 -0.32 26.06 -4.15
N LEU A 168 0.78 25.30 -4.33
CA LEU A 168 0.82 23.87 -4.06
C LEU A 168 0.54 23.57 -2.60
N TYR A 169 1.17 24.27 -1.67
CA TYR A 169 0.93 24.11 -0.23
C TYR A 169 -0.57 24.23 0.12
N ARG A 170 -1.24 25.28 -0.35
CA ARG A 170 -2.67 25.49 -0.11
C ARG A 170 -3.55 24.42 -0.76
N HIS A 171 -3.18 23.97 -1.97
CA HIS A 171 -3.88 22.88 -2.63
C HIS A 171 -3.76 21.56 -1.84
N LEU A 172 -2.55 21.23 -1.40
CA LEU A 172 -2.30 20.04 -0.59
C LEU A 172 -3.04 20.09 0.75
N GLN A 173 -3.07 21.27 1.39
CA GLN A 173 -3.77 21.46 2.65
C GLN A 173 -5.27 21.13 2.51
N LYS A 174 -5.94 21.69 1.49
CA LYS A 174 -7.36 21.40 1.20
C LYS A 174 -7.61 19.91 0.89
N LYS A 175 -6.68 19.27 0.18
CA LYS A 175 -6.78 17.83 -0.11
C LYS A 175 -6.67 16.99 1.16
N ILE A 176 -5.71 17.31 2.04
CA ILE A 176 -5.51 16.61 3.31
C ILE A 176 -6.74 16.79 4.21
N GLU A 177 -7.27 18.00 4.35
CA GLU A 177 -8.49 18.27 5.12
C GLU A 177 -9.70 17.48 4.64
N ARG A 178 -9.83 17.30 3.32
CA ARG A 178 -10.89 16.44 2.75
C ARG A 178 -10.68 14.97 3.13
N LEU A 179 -9.46 14.48 3.04
CA LEU A 179 -9.13 13.10 3.43
C LEU A 179 -9.25 12.89 4.94
N ASP A 180 -8.92 13.89 5.76
CA ASP A 180 -9.10 13.84 7.21
C ASP A 180 -10.57 13.66 7.57
N ARG A 181 -11.48 14.36 6.89
CA ARG A 181 -12.94 14.16 7.06
C ARG A 181 -13.37 12.76 6.69
N GLN A 182 -12.94 12.24 5.55
CA GLN A 182 -13.25 10.87 5.13
C GLN A 182 -12.75 9.83 6.14
N VAL A 183 -11.54 10.01 6.66
CA VAL A 183 -10.97 9.12 7.69
C VAL A 183 -11.78 9.21 8.98
N ALA A 184 -12.19 10.42 9.41
CA ALA A 184 -13.01 10.62 10.61
C ALA A 184 -14.37 9.92 10.46
N GLU A 185 -15.07 10.10 9.34
CA GLU A 185 -16.35 9.43 9.05
C GLU A 185 -16.26 7.90 9.13
N VAL A 186 -15.15 7.33 8.61
CA VAL A 186 -14.92 5.88 8.70
C VAL A 186 -14.60 5.45 10.13
N ALA A 187 -13.83 6.25 10.88
CA ALA A 187 -13.48 5.96 12.26
C ALA A 187 -14.71 5.98 13.18
N GLU A 188 -15.62 6.92 12.99
CA GLU A 188 -16.88 7.00 13.74
C GLU A 188 -17.77 5.78 13.60
N LYS A 189 -17.74 5.14 12.43
CA LYS A 189 -18.54 3.92 12.14
C LYS A 189 -17.93 2.65 12.73
N ARG A 190 -16.72 2.72 13.31
CA ARG A 190 -15.99 1.55 13.83
C ARG A 190 -15.88 1.59 15.36
N PRO A 191 -16.49 0.62 16.09
CA PRO A 191 -16.46 0.61 17.55
C PRO A 191 -15.06 0.66 18.16
N LEU A 192 -14.12 -0.13 17.61
CA LEU A 192 -12.73 -0.17 18.07
C LEU A 192 -12.00 1.17 17.88
N SER A 193 -12.29 1.91 16.79
CA SER A 193 -11.70 3.23 16.56
C SER A 193 -12.20 4.25 17.58
N ARG A 194 -13.48 4.17 17.96
CA ARG A 194 -14.06 5.02 19.00
C ARG A 194 -13.38 4.78 20.35
N LEU A 195 -13.14 3.53 20.74
CA LEU A 195 -12.43 3.21 21.98
C LEU A 195 -11.02 3.78 22.01
N LEU A 196 -10.27 3.72 20.89
CA LEU A 196 -8.92 4.27 20.81
C LEU A 196 -8.90 5.81 20.90
N THR A 197 -9.94 6.50 20.48
CA THR A 197 -10.02 7.97 20.56
C THR A 197 -10.42 8.47 21.96
N THR A 198 -10.97 7.63 22.82
CA THR A 198 -11.33 7.96 24.20
C THR A 198 -10.17 7.82 25.19
N HIS A 199 -9.12 7.08 24.83
CA HIS A 199 -7.88 6.99 25.60
C HIS A 199 -6.93 8.12 25.17
N ARG A 200 -6.89 9.18 25.94
CA ARG A 200 -5.85 10.21 25.92
C ARG A 200 -4.79 9.92 26.97
#